data_8c57afc468f5d9a6e0e16fe0f7b48b44
#
_entry.id   8c57afc468f5d9a6e0e16fe0f7b48b44
#
_cell.length_a   1.000
_cell.length_b   1.000
_cell.length_c   1.000
_cell.angle_alpha   90.00
_cell.angle_beta   90.00
_cell.angle_gamma   90.00
#
_symmetry.space_group_name_H-M   'P 1'
#
loop_
_entity.id
_entity.type
_entity.pdbx_description
1 polymer ?
#
loop_
_entity_poly.entity_id
_entity_poly.type
_entity_poly.pdbx_seq_one_letter_code
_entity_poly.pdbx_strand_id
1 'polypeptide(L)'
;MGLSIHTNYSSLVTQSQLNSTNKMLSTAMQRLGTGLRINSAADDAAGLQIATRLQAQSSGQKVGMDNAQNAVSMMQTADGAMEEMTNIVQRMKDLSTQAANGTNSSSDMTAMNAEFTELKSELSNIVDNTTFGGKKLLKGGAFEGAVTFQIGGTANEKLTLAAGGSLATSLKKVTGSTSGSGLDDTAIKTRSEERRVGKECLRLCR
;
A
#
# COMPACT_ATOMS: atom_id res chain seq x y z
N MET A 1 68.99 -16.18 -48.03
CA MET A 1 68.31 -15.28 -47.12
C MET A 1 69.08 -13.98 -47.07
N GLY A 2 68.54 -12.91 -47.71
CA GLY A 2 69.18 -11.61 -47.67
C GLY A 2 69.02 -10.98 -46.28
N LEU A 3 70.14 -10.64 -45.64
CA LEU A 3 70.10 -9.82 -44.40
C LEU A 3 69.73 -8.38 -44.83
N SER A 4 68.50 -8.00 -44.59
CA SER A 4 68.08 -6.62 -44.74
C SER A 4 68.54 -5.84 -43.50
N ILE A 5 69.43 -4.84 -43.67
CA ILE A 5 70.05 -4.04 -42.63
C ILE A 5 69.04 -3.04 -42.05
N HIS A 6 67.98 -2.70 -42.79
CA HIS A 6 66.99 -1.70 -42.36
C HIS A 6 65.67 -2.24 -41.81
N THR A 7 65.30 -3.48 -42.11
CA THR A 7 64.06 -4.11 -41.59
C THR A 7 64.28 -5.59 -41.35
N ASN A 8 64.27 -5.99 -40.09
CA ASN A 8 64.26 -7.40 -39.72
C ASN A 8 62.81 -7.89 -39.59
N TYR A 9 62.29 -8.47 -40.71
CA TYR A 9 60.91 -8.98 -40.77
C TYR A 9 60.62 -10.00 -39.66
N SER A 10 61.55 -10.90 -39.34
CA SER A 10 61.39 -11.88 -38.29
C SER A 10 61.23 -11.23 -36.91
N SER A 11 61.99 -10.17 -36.61
CA SER A 11 61.88 -9.39 -35.35
C SER A 11 60.53 -8.67 -35.28
N LEU A 12 60.05 -8.07 -36.36
CA LEU A 12 58.77 -7.38 -36.40
C LEU A 12 57.59 -8.33 -36.20
N VAL A 13 57.64 -9.51 -36.82
CA VAL A 13 56.60 -10.56 -36.61
C VAL A 13 56.63 -11.06 -35.18
N THR A 14 57.82 -11.31 -34.61
CA THR A 14 57.94 -11.76 -33.22
C THR A 14 57.41 -10.70 -32.22
N GLN A 15 57.74 -9.43 -32.47
CA GLN A 15 57.23 -8.33 -31.66
C GLN A 15 55.70 -8.16 -31.75
N SER A 16 55.15 -8.31 -32.96
CA SER A 16 53.69 -8.31 -33.15
C SER A 16 53.02 -9.48 -32.42
N GLN A 17 53.60 -10.68 -32.50
CA GLN A 17 53.09 -11.87 -31.79
C GLN A 17 53.17 -11.73 -30.27
N LEU A 18 54.28 -11.18 -29.76
CA LEU A 18 54.45 -10.90 -28.35
C LEU A 18 53.41 -9.90 -27.85
N ASN A 19 53.16 -8.81 -28.59
CA ASN A 19 52.10 -7.84 -28.25
C ASN A 19 50.71 -8.46 -28.26
N SER A 20 50.41 -9.34 -29.23
CA SER A 20 49.14 -10.07 -29.31
C SER A 20 48.97 -10.99 -28.11
N THR A 21 50.01 -11.76 -27.74
CA THR A 21 49.99 -12.66 -26.58
C THR A 21 49.82 -11.90 -25.28
N ASN A 22 50.50 -10.77 -25.09
CA ASN A 22 50.33 -9.91 -23.91
C ASN A 22 48.90 -9.37 -23.79
N LYS A 23 48.28 -8.95 -24.90
CA LYS A 23 46.85 -8.53 -24.89
C LYS A 23 45.92 -9.67 -24.52
N MET A 24 46.14 -10.87 -25.08
CA MET A 24 45.34 -12.04 -24.73
C MET A 24 45.50 -12.43 -23.26
N LEU A 25 46.74 -12.38 -22.73
CA LEU A 25 47.02 -12.64 -21.32
C LEU A 25 46.30 -11.62 -20.41
N SER A 26 46.39 -10.33 -20.72
CA SER A 26 45.72 -9.27 -19.96
C SER A 26 44.21 -9.49 -19.94
N THR A 27 43.59 -9.80 -21.07
CA THR A 27 42.15 -10.10 -21.17
C THR A 27 41.78 -11.35 -20.37
N ALA A 28 42.62 -12.42 -20.44
CA ALA A 28 42.37 -13.63 -19.65
C ALA A 28 42.47 -13.39 -18.14
N MET A 29 43.47 -12.61 -17.71
CA MET A 29 43.63 -12.21 -16.28
C MET A 29 42.44 -11.37 -15.81
N GLN A 30 41.95 -10.44 -16.61
CA GLN A 30 40.76 -9.64 -16.30
C GLN A 30 39.51 -10.50 -16.18
N ARG A 31 39.30 -11.45 -17.10
CA ARG A 31 38.18 -12.39 -17.04
C ARG A 31 38.25 -13.33 -15.84
N LEU A 32 39.44 -13.77 -15.47
CA LEU A 32 39.66 -14.60 -14.32
C LEU A 32 39.40 -13.83 -13.01
N GLY A 33 39.87 -12.58 -12.95
CA GLY A 33 39.68 -11.71 -11.78
C GLY A 33 38.22 -11.30 -11.53
N THR A 34 37.46 -11.09 -12.59
CA THR A 34 36.01 -10.72 -12.48
C THR A 34 35.07 -11.92 -12.48
N GLY A 35 35.52 -13.09 -12.94
CA GLY A 35 34.70 -14.28 -13.15
C GLY A 35 33.68 -14.12 -14.30
N LEU A 36 33.77 -13.04 -15.09
CA LEU A 36 32.83 -12.72 -16.17
C LEU A 36 33.52 -12.82 -17.54
N ARG A 37 32.84 -13.40 -18.51
CA ARG A 37 33.34 -13.49 -19.90
C ARG A 37 33.32 -12.14 -20.62
N ILE A 38 32.25 -11.35 -20.37
CA ILE A 38 32.04 -10.02 -20.96
C ILE A 38 32.31 -9.01 -19.83
N ASN A 39 33.32 -8.19 -19.98
CA ASN A 39 33.76 -7.26 -18.95
C ASN A 39 33.73 -5.79 -19.43
N SER A 40 33.73 -5.60 -20.73
CA SER A 40 33.68 -4.29 -21.35
C SER A 40 32.79 -4.31 -22.60
N ALA A 41 32.35 -3.13 -23.04
CA ALA A 41 31.61 -2.98 -24.29
C ALA A 41 32.42 -3.41 -25.53
N ALA A 42 33.77 -3.46 -25.43
CA ALA A 42 34.66 -3.92 -26.49
C ALA A 42 34.61 -5.44 -26.66
N ASP A 43 34.27 -6.22 -25.63
CA ASP A 43 34.11 -7.68 -25.69
C ASP A 43 32.83 -8.10 -26.42
N ASP A 44 31.70 -7.48 -26.02
CA ASP A 44 30.37 -7.69 -26.62
C ASP A 44 29.43 -6.57 -26.19
N ALA A 45 29.27 -5.58 -27.06
CA ALA A 45 28.40 -4.42 -26.77
C ALA A 45 26.91 -4.81 -26.66
N ALA A 46 26.44 -5.74 -27.52
CA ALA A 46 25.04 -6.18 -27.54
C ALA A 46 24.72 -7.03 -26.29
N GLY A 47 25.59 -7.96 -25.95
CA GLY A 47 25.45 -8.78 -24.76
C GLY A 47 25.48 -7.97 -23.46
N LEU A 48 26.38 -6.99 -23.37
CA LEU A 48 26.47 -6.09 -22.23
C LEU A 48 25.19 -5.23 -22.06
N GLN A 49 24.66 -4.69 -23.19
CA GLN A 49 23.42 -3.91 -23.16
C GLN A 49 22.21 -4.77 -22.68
N ILE A 50 22.12 -6.00 -23.16
CA ILE A 50 21.06 -6.93 -22.72
C ILE A 50 21.22 -7.27 -21.24
N ALA A 51 22.45 -7.59 -20.80
CA ALA A 51 22.74 -7.92 -19.41
C ALA A 51 22.41 -6.78 -18.45
N THR A 52 22.82 -5.54 -18.77
CA THR A 52 22.50 -4.36 -17.93
C THR A 52 21.00 -4.07 -17.88
N ARG A 53 20.28 -4.25 -18.99
CA ARG A 53 18.82 -4.08 -19.01
C ARG A 53 18.11 -5.16 -18.19
N LEU A 54 18.53 -6.41 -18.30
CA LEU A 54 17.98 -7.51 -17.49
C LEU A 54 18.30 -7.33 -16.00
N GLN A 55 19.51 -6.86 -15.68
CA GLN A 55 19.91 -6.54 -14.32
C GLN A 55 19.04 -5.42 -13.72
N ALA A 56 18.81 -4.35 -14.49
CA ALA A 56 17.93 -3.25 -14.10
C ALA A 56 16.47 -3.74 -13.89
N GLN A 57 15.98 -4.60 -14.78
CA GLN A 57 14.65 -5.20 -14.65
C GLN A 57 14.54 -6.10 -13.42
N SER A 58 15.52 -6.96 -13.17
CA SER A 58 15.58 -7.82 -12.00
C SER A 58 15.62 -7.01 -10.69
N SER A 59 16.45 -5.95 -10.67
CA SER A 59 16.50 -5.04 -9.52
C SER A 59 15.17 -4.31 -9.31
N GLY A 60 14.55 -3.84 -10.40
CA GLY A 60 13.24 -3.19 -10.34
C GLY A 60 12.14 -4.13 -9.82
N GLN A 61 12.14 -5.40 -10.22
CA GLN A 61 11.20 -6.39 -9.71
C GLN A 61 11.42 -6.69 -8.23
N LYS A 62 12.68 -6.76 -7.78
CA LYS A 62 13.00 -6.94 -6.36
C LYS A 62 12.44 -5.79 -5.51
N VAL A 63 12.68 -4.54 -5.91
CA VAL A 63 12.11 -3.36 -5.24
C VAL A 63 10.57 -3.38 -5.31
N GLY A 64 10.01 -3.83 -6.44
CA GLY A 64 8.56 -4.01 -6.58
C GLY A 64 7.97 -5.00 -5.58
N MET A 65 8.66 -6.12 -5.32
CA MET A 65 8.25 -7.07 -4.29
C MET A 65 8.30 -6.46 -2.88
N ASP A 66 9.35 -5.71 -2.55
CA ASP A 66 9.46 -5.01 -1.26
C ASP A 66 8.33 -3.99 -1.10
N ASN A 67 8.00 -3.24 -2.17
CA ASN A 67 6.88 -2.31 -2.17
C ASN A 67 5.53 -3.02 -2.01
N ALA A 68 5.35 -4.18 -2.64
CA ALA A 68 4.14 -4.99 -2.48
C ALA A 68 3.99 -5.49 -1.04
N GLN A 69 5.08 -5.92 -0.41
CA GLN A 69 5.09 -6.34 1.00
C GLN A 69 4.71 -5.18 1.93
N ASN A 70 5.24 -3.98 1.68
CA ASN A 70 4.87 -2.77 2.41
C ASN A 70 3.38 -2.43 2.21
N ALA A 71 2.84 -2.60 0.99
CA ALA A 71 1.43 -2.40 0.70
C ALA A 71 0.55 -3.39 1.47
N VAL A 72 0.93 -4.66 1.54
CA VAL A 72 0.23 -5.68 2.34
C VAL A 72 0.23 -5.31 3.82
N SER A 73 1.38 -4.92 4.36
CA SER A 73 1.50 -4.51 5.76
C SER A 73 0.65 -3.28 6.09
N MET A 74 0.57 -2.31 5.17
CA MET A 74 -0.29 -1.15 5.29
C MET A 74 -1.78 -1.54 5.29
N MET A 75 -2.18 -2.46 4.41
CA MET A 75 -3.56 -2.97 4.36
C MET A 75 -3.92 -3.75 5.62
N GLN A 76 -3.02 -4.57 6.15
CA GLN A 76 -3.23 -5.30 7.40
C GLN A 76 -3.41 -4.36 8.60
N THR A 77 -2.65 -3.26 8.66
CA THR A 77 -2.82 -2.23 9.69
C THR A 77 -4.19 -1.56 9.61
N ALA A 78 -4.65 -1.27 8.39
CA ALA A 78 -5.98 -0.69 8.19
C ALA A 78 -7.10 -1.68 8.50
N ASP A 79 -6.92 -2.95 8.15
CA ASP A 79 -7.89 -4.03 8.41
C ASP A 79 -8.09 -4.24 9.92
N GLY A 80 -7.00 -4.30 10.69
CA GLY A 80 -7.07 -4.38 12.14
C GLY A 80 -7.79 -3.18 12.76
N ALA A 81 -7.53 -1.96 12.29
CA ALA A 81 -8.27 -0.79 12.77
C ALA A 81 -9.76 -0.84 12.40
N MET A 82 -10.11 -1.35 11.22
CA MET A 82 -11.52 -1.51 10.81
C MET A 82 -12.25 -2.61 11.61
N GLU A 83 -11.55 -3.65 12.02
CA GLU A 83 -12.09 -4.69 12.90
C GLU A 83 -12.47 -4.10 14.27
N GLU A 84 -11.56 -3.33 14.89
CA GLU A 84 -11.85 -2.63 16.17
C GLU A 84 -13.00 -1.63 16.02
N MET A 85 -13.02 -0.86 14.93
CA MET A 85 -14.17 0.04 14.67
C MET A 85 -15.48 -0.72 14.53
N THR A 86 -15.46 -1.90 13.91
CA THR A 86 -16.66 -2.74 13.76
C THR A 86 -17.18 -3.21 15.09
N ASN A 87 -16.30 -3.63 16.00
CA ASN A 87 -16.65 -4.05 17.36
C ASN A 87 -17.28 -2.89 18.15
N ILE A 88 -16.69 -1.69 18.08
CA ILE A 88 -17.22 -0.49 18.71
C ILE A 88 -18.61 -0.13 18.16
N VAL A 89 -18.78 -0.14 16.84
CA VAL A 89 -20.07 0.17 16.19
C VAL A 89 -21.14 -0.86 16.56
N GLN A 90 -20.79 -2.13 16.69
CA GLN A 90 -21.72 -3.15 17.19
C GLN A 90 -22.16 -2.86 18.64
N ARG A 91 -21.22 -2.53 19.52
CA ARG A 91 -21.54 -2.14 20.90
C ARG A 91 -22.41 -0.89 20.97
N MET A 92 -22.12 0.13 20.15
CA MET A 92 -22.94 1.33 20.03
C MET A 92 -24.37 1.01 19.55
N LYS A 93 -24.51 0.06 18.61
CA LYS A 93 -25.81 -0.41 18.14
C LYS A 93 -26.59 -1.13 19.25
N ASP A 94 -25.92 -1.97 20.03
CA ASP A 94 -26.54 -2.69 21.14
C ASP A 94 -27.06 -1.71 22.22
N LEU A 95 -26.24 -0.73 22.59
CA LEU A 95 -26.65 0.36 23.51
C LEU A 95 -27.84 1.15 22.95
N SER A 96 -27.83 1.48 21.66
CA SER A 96 -28.95 2.18 21.02
C SER A 96 -30.24 1.35 21.05
N THR A 97 -30.11 0.03 20.86
CA THR A 97 -31.26 -0.89 20.90
C THR A 97 -31.80 -1.02 22.34
N GLN A 98 -30.89 -1.09 23.31
CA GLN A 98 -31.26 -1.13 24.74
C GLN A 98 -31.91 0.19 25.16
N ALA A 99 -31.37 1.33 24.75
CA ALA A 99 -31.93 2.66 25.05
C ALA A 99 -33.33 2.87 24.44
N ALA A 100 -33.62 2.23 23.30
CA ALA A 100 -34.94 2.29 22.66
C ALA A 100 -36.04 1.54 23.42
N ASN A 101 -35.71 0.81 24.51
CA ASN A 101 -36.69 0.10 25.32
C ASN A 101 -37.39 1.07 26.29
N GLY A 102 -38.70 1.15 26.22
CA GLY A 102 -39.52 2.05 27.05
C GLY A 102 -39.57 1.71 28.56
N THR A 103 -38.85 0.67 28.99
CA THR A 103 -38.74 0.30 30.41
C THR A 103 -37.61 1.02 31.15
N ASN A 104 -36.74 1.72 30.41
CA ASN A 104 -35.58 2.41 30.96
C ASN A 104 -35.97 3.68 31.70
N SER A 105 -35.35 3.90 32.85
CA SER A 105 -35.46 5.16 33.58
C SER A 105 -34.59 6.27 32.93
N SER A 106 -34.84 7.52 33.29
CA SER A 106 -34.01 8.63 32.85
C SER A 106 -32.55 8.53 33.31
N SER A 107 -32.33 7.91 34.47
CA SER A 107 -30.98 7.62 34.99
C SER A 107 -30.25 6.59 34.13
N ASP A 108 -30.93 5.51 33.74
CA ASP A 108 -30.36 4.48 32.87
C ASP A 108 -30.04 5.02 31.50
N MET A 109 -30.89 5.86 30.92
CA MET A 109 -30.68 6.56 29.68
C MET A 109 -29.45 7.47 29.73
N THR A 110 -29.26 8.18 30.84
CA THR A 110 -28.07 9.04 31.03
C THR A 110 -26.78 8.21 31.06
N ALA A 111 -26.80 7.08 31.79
CA ALA A 111 -25.63 6.18 31.85
C ALA A 111 -25.29 5.57 30.49
N MET A 112 -26.30 5.08 29.77
CA MET A 112 -26.11 4.53 28.42
C MET A 112 -25.59 5.59 27.41
N ASN A 113 -26.07 6.83 27.53
CA ASN A 113 -25.61 7.94 26.71
C ASN A 113 -24.15 8.35 27.01
N ALA A 114 -23.74 8.28 28.28
CA ALA A 114 -22.33 8.50 28.63
C ALA A 114 -21.44 7.42 28.01
N GLU A 115 -21.79 6.12 28.15
CA GLU A 115 -21.03 5.02 27.50
C GLU A 115 -21.00 5.18 25.98
N PHE A 116 -22.12 5.53 25.35
CA PHE A 116 -22.18 5.78 23.91
C PHE A 116 -21.24 6.92 23.46
N THR A 117 -21.14 7.98 24.28
CA THR A 117 -20.28 9.14 24.00
C THR A 117 -18.80 8.76 24.10
N GLU A 118 -18.42 7.94 25.08
CA GLU A 118 -17.05 7.43 25.20
C GLU A 118 -16.68 6.51 24.03
N LEU A 119 -17.54 5.58 23.64
CA LEU A 119 -17.33 4.73 22.48
C LEU A 119 -17.19 5.52 21.19
N LYS A 120 -17.95 6.61 21.04
CA LYS A 120 -17.84 7.55 19.94
C LYS A 120 -16.48 8.26 19.94
N SER A 121 -15.99 8.69 21.09
CA SER A 121 -14.67 9.31 21.23
C SER A 121 -13.58 8.32 20.84
N GLU A 122 -13.68 7.07 21.30
CA GLU A 122 -12.72 6.02 20.95
C GLU A 122 -12.75 5.69 19.47
N LEU A 123 -13.92 5.62 18.84
CA LEU A 123 -14.05 5.44 17.40
C LEU A 123 -13.33 6.57 16.62
N SER A 124 -13.51 7.82 17.08
CA SER A 124 -12.81 8.97 16.47
C SER A 124 -11.29 8.87 16.64
N ASN A 125 -10.84 8.44 17.82
CA ASN A 125 -9.42 8.23 18.10
C ASN A 125 -8.79 7.19 17.17
N ILE A 126 -9.45 6.06 16.97
CA ILE A 126 -8.97 5.02 16.04
C ILE A 126 -8.87 5.57 14.61
N VAL A 127 -9.92 6.28 14.15
CA VAL A 127 -9.96 6.85 12.80
C VAL A 127 -8.89 7.92 12.58
N ASP A 128 -8.64 8.75 13.61
CA ASP A 128 -7.69 9.86 13.49
C ASP A 128 -6.24 9.45 13.73
N ASN A 129 -5.99 8.39 14.50
CA ASN A 129 -4.65 7.99 14.93
C ASN A 129 -4.10 6.74 14.23
N THR A 130 -4.90 6.05 13.40
CA THR A 130 -4.38 4.93 12.61
C THR A 130 -3.42 5.45 11.56
N THR A 131 -2.13 5.13 11.74
CA THR A 131 -1.03 5.57 10.87
C THR A 131 -0.16 4.41 10.42
N PHE A 132 0.43 4.54 9.25
CA PHE A 132 1.45 3.63 8.72
C PHE A 132 2.62 4.45 8.16
N GLY A 133 3.83 4.21 8.66
CA GLY A 133 5.00 4.98 8.23
C GLY A 133 4.87 6.51 8.46
N GLY A 134 4.15 6.93 9.49
CA GLY A 134 3.89 8.34 9.80
C GLY A 134 2.79 9.00 8.97
N LYS A 135 2.17 8.28 8.03
CA LYS A 135 1.02 8.77 7.25
C LYS A 135 -0.28 8.23 7.82
N LYS A 136 -1.27 9.10 7.95
CA LYS A 136 -2.63 8.68 8.32
C LYS A 136 -3.21 7.76 7.26
N LEU A 137 -3.94 6.73 7.66
CA LEU A 137 -4.54 5.77 6.74
C LEU A 137 -6.00 6.08 6.44
N LEU A 138 -6.80 6.38 7.44
CA LEU A 138 -8.26 6.44 7.35
C LEU A 138 -8.74 7.87 7.04
N LYS A 139 -8.79 8.76 8.02
CA LYS A 139 -9.31 10.12 7.85
C LYS A 139 -8.24 11.09 7.41
N GLY A 140 -8.45 11.75 6.26
CA GLY A 140 -7.44 12.63 5.64
C GLY A 140 -6.20 11.88 5.16
N GLY A 141 -6.28 10.55 5.02
CA GLY A 141 -5.16 9.66 4.79
C GLY A 141 -5.17 8.96 3.43
N ALA A 142 -4.33 7.95 3.34
CA ALA A 142 -4.08 7.21 2.11
C ALA A 142 -5.35 6.58 1.51
N PHE A 143 -6.28 6.09 2.35
CA PHE A 143 -7.51 5.43 1.90
C PHE A 143 -8.67 6.39 1.60
N GLU A 144 -8.51 7.70 1.76
CA GLU A 144 -9.52 8.68 1.31
C GLU A 144 -9.49 8.89 -0.21
N GLY A 145 -8.36 8.58 -0.86
CA GLY A 145 -8.18 8.61 -2.31
C GLY A 145 -7.77 7.26 -2.88
N ALA A 146 -7.32 7.26 -4.13
CA ALA A 146 -6.70 6.09 -4.75
C ALA A 146 -5.22 6.04 -4.35
N VAL A 147 -4.81 4.94 -3.74
CA VAL A 147 -3.40 4.67 -3.41
C VAL A 147 -2.77 3.87 -4.53
N THR A 148 -1.65 4.35 -5.06
CA THR A 148 -0.90 3.65 -6.10
C THR A 148 0.39 3.11 -5.53
N PHE A 149 0.62 1.82 -5.72
CA PHE A 149 1.85 1.13 -5.36
C PHE A 149 2.61 0.76 -6.62
N GLN A 150 3.90 1.08 -6.67
CA GLN A 150 4.79 0.66 -7.75
C GLN A 150 5.26 -0.77 -7.46
N ILE A 151 4.80 -1.74 -8.25
CA ILE A 151 5.07 -3.18 -8.05
C ILE A 151 6.04 -3.75 -9.09
N GLY A 152 6.56 -2.92 -10.00
CA GLY A 152 7.50 -3.36 -11.01
C GLY A 152 8.49 -2.28 -11.42
N GLY A 153 9.43 -2.65 -12.29
CA GLY A 153 10.52 -1.79 -12.76
C GLY A 153 10.10 -0.73 -13.78
N THR A 154 8.86 -0.79 -14.31
CA THR A 154 8.38 0.15 -15.33
C THR A 154 7.27 1.06 -14.77
N ALA A 155 7.14 2.25 -15.34
CA ALA A 155 6.14 3.24 -14.88
C ALA A 155 4.67 2.76 -15.01
N ASN A 156 4.42 1.73 -15.81
CA ASN A 156 3.08 1.18 -16.04
C ASN A 156 2.71 0.04 -15.07
N GLU A 157 3.70 -0.52 -14.36
CA GLU A 157 3.51 -1.63 -13.41
C GLU A 157 3.10 -1.10 -12.04
N LYS A 158 1.89 -0.55 -11.97
CA LYS A 158 1.32 0.03 -10.75
C LYS A 158 0.09 -0.74 -10.32
N LEU A 159 0.00 -1.01 -9.02
CA LEU A 159 -1.23 -1.46 -8.39
C LEU A 159 -1.95 -0.23 -7.82
N THR A 160 -3.16 0.03 -8.30
CA THR A 160 -3.99 1.13 -7.79
C THR A 160 -5.10 0.55 -6.93
N LEU A 161 -5.09 0.88 -5.66
CA LEU A 161 -6.14 0.53 -4.71
C LEU A 161 -7.10 1.72 -4.60
N ALA A 162 -8.28 1.61 -5.20
CA ALA A 162 -9.32 2.64 -5.18
C ALA A 162 -10.32 2.36 -4.04
N ALA A 163 -9.85 2.39 -2.78
CA ALA A 163 -10.72 2.18 -1.62
C ALA A 163 -11.49 3.47 -1.22
N GLY A 164 -11.07 4.62 -1.74
CA GLY A 164 -11.33 5.92 -1.16
C GLY A 164 -12.76 6.45 -1.19
N GLY A 165 -13.51 6.22 -2.24
CA GLY A 165 -14.82 6.88 -2.38
C GLY A 165 -15.89 6.36 -1.42
N SER A 166 -15.97 5.05 -1.24
CA SER A 166 -16.97 4.39 -0.40
C SER A 166 -16.59 4.43 1.08
N LEU A 167 -15.33 4.16 1.40
CA LEU A 167 -14.84 4.13 2.77
C LEU A 167 -14.84 5.53 3.41
N ALA A 168 -14.33 6.55 2.69
CA ALA A 168 -14.34 7.93 3.17
C ALA A 168 -15.76 8.45 3.41
N THR A 169 -16.70 8.13 2.52
CA THR A 169 -18.11 8.51 2.70
C THR A 169 -18.74 7.80 3.88
N SER A 170 -18.48 6.52 4.06
CA SER A 170 -18.99 5.73 5.19
C SER A 170 -18.38 6.19 6.52
N LEU A 171 -17.08 6.46 6.56
CA LEU A 171 -16.41 7.02 7.74
C LEU A 171 -16.92 8.41 8.08
N LYS A 172 -17.08 9.31 7.10
CA LYS A 172 -17.70 10.64 7.32
C LYS A 172 -19.13 10.52 7.82
N LYS A 173 -19.90 9.54 7.38
CA LYS A 173 -21.26 9.31 7.84
C LYS A 173 -21.28 8.81 9.28
N VAL A 174 -20.37 7.93 9.67
CA VAL A 174 -20.25 7.40 11.02
C VAL A 174 -19.66 8.45 11.98
N THR A 175 -18.58 9.15 11.60
CA THR A 175 -17.93 10.17 12.43
C THR A 175 -18.60 11.54 12.32
N GLY A 176 -19.17 11.91 11.19
CA GLY A 176 -19.81 13.20 10.94
C GLY A 176 -21.28 13.28 11.32
N SER A 177 -21.99 12.15 11.36
CA SER A 177 -23.35 12.06 11.97
C SER A 177 -23.32 12.29 13.48
N THR A 178 -22.14 12.48 14.04
CA THR A 178 -21.90 12.69 15.46
C THR A 178 -21.83 14.18 15.86
N SER A 179 -22.15 15.11 14.97
CA SER A 179 -22.32 16.55 15.33
C SER A 179 -23.66 16.84 16.04
N GLY A 180 -24.51 15.86 16.22
CA GLY A 180 -25.74 15.94 17.00
C GLY A 180 -25.57 15.18 18.31
N SER A 181 -25.89 15.85 19.40
CA SER A 181 -26.03 15.34 20.74
C SER A 181 -26.43 13.86 20.79
N GLY A 182 -25.80 13.10 21.70
CA GLY A 182 -26.00 11.69 22.02
C GLY A 182 -27.26 10.98 21.54
N LEU A 183 -27.63 9.90 22.10
CA LEU A 183 -28.93 9.21 21.88
C LEU A 183 -30.10 10.20 22.09
N ASP A 184 -30.24 11.13 21.13
CA ASP A 184 -31.30 12.14 21.21
C ASP A 184 -32.65 11.46 20.95
N ASP A 185 -33.58 11.71 21.82
CA ASP A 185 -34.98 11.29 21.75
C ASP A 185 -35.61 11.53 20.35
N THR A 186 -35.07 12.51 19.59
CA THR A 186 -35.48 12.80 18.21
C THR A 186 -35.09 11.74 17.20
N ALA A 187 -33.86 11.17 17.27
CA ALA A 187 -33.41 10.12 16.34
C ALA A 187 -34.11 8.77 16.62
N ILE A 188 -34.46 8.53 17.89
CA ILE A 188 -35.25 7.36 18.33
C ILE A 188 -36.71 7.54 17.95
N LYS A 189 -37.27 8.75 18.11
CA LYS A 189 -38.65 9.08 17.73
C LYS A 189 -38.91 9.00 16.26
N THR A 190 -38.02 9.50 15.41
CA THR A 190 -38.19 9.40 13.92
C THR A 190 -38.22 7.95 13.45
N ARG A 191 -37.41 7.06 14.03
CA ARG A 191 -37.48 5.62 13.68
C ARG A 191 -38.71 4.91 14.26
N SER A 192 -39.20 5.34 15.39
CA SER A 192 -40.44 4.81 15.95
C SER A 192 -41.68 5.32 15.20
N GLU A 193 -41.62 6.54 14.66
CA GLU A 193 -42.68 7.11 13.77
C GLU A 193 -42.70 6.46 12.41
N GLU A 194 -41.54 6.15 11.79
CA GLU A 194 -41.50 5.37 10.55
C GLU A 194 -42.11 3.96 10.73
N ARG A 195 -41.90 3.32 11.88
CA ARG A 195 -42.55 2.04 12.19
C ARG A 195 -44.06 2.20 12.44
N ARG A 196 -44.47 3.34 12.97
CA ARG A 196 -45.89 3.64 13.21
C ARG A 196 -46.63 3.91 11.89
N VAL A 197 -46.04 4.71 11.01
CA VAL A 197 -46.55 4.96 9.67
C VAL A 197 -46.61 3.66 8.85
N GLY A 198 -45.61 2.80 8.95
CA GLY A 198 -45.66 1.48 8.30
C GLY A 198 -46.75 0.56 8.83
N LYS A 199 -47.10 0.62 10.14
CA LYS A 199 -48.20 -0.15 10.73
C LYS A 199 -49.57 0.45 10.40
N GLU A 200 -49.70 1.76 10.31
CA GLU A 200 -50.96 2.42 9.88
C GLU A 200 -51.24 2.21 8.39
N CYS A 201 -50.22 2.22 7.53
CA CYS A 201 -50.36 1.86 6.11
C CYS A 201 -50.89 0.42 5.92
N LEU A 202 -50.38 -0.53 6.73
CA LEU A 202 -50.84 -1.92 6.72
C LEU A 202 -52.28 -2.09 7.30
N ARG A 203 -52.77 -1.15 8.12
CA ARG A 203 -54.11 -1.15 8.66
C ARG A 203 -55.15 -0.54 7.70
N LEU A 204 -54.73 0.37 6.85
CA LEU A 204 -55.56 1.04 5.82
C LEU A 204 -55.68 0.22 4.52
N CYS A 205 -54.80 -0.76 4.28
CA CYS A 205 -54.87 -1.67 3.16
C CYS A 205 -55.65 -2.97 3.45
N ARG A 206 -56.36 -3.06 4.52
CA ARG A 206 -57.24 -4.18 4.88
C ARG A 206 -58.67 -3.70 5.00
#